data_714105605395dc93d0cd0e73529b41fb
#
_entry.id   714105605395dc93d0cd0e73529b41fb
#
_cell.length_a   1.000
_cell.length_b   1.000
_cell.length_c   1.000
_cell.angle_alpha   90.00
_cell.angle_beta   90.00
_cell.angle_gamma   90.00
#
_symmetry.space_group_name_H-M   'P 1'
#
loop_
_entity.id
_entity.type
_entity.pdbx_description
1 polymer ?
#
loop_
_entity_poly.entity_id
_entity_poly.type
_entity_poly.pdbx_seq_one_letter_code
_entity_poly.pdbx_strand_id
1 'polypeptide(L)'
;MKRTLILVALFLLSVGLYAQNASVKFQDMSVEGSKQEMMQKLQAAGFETMTEGILKGYIDSRYVYISIKTDANNQVKGLVVDEMSTLDVAEAKARFNSLVAQFNADANYVANGANKTLNSNSAVKTDVKASYKQKNAQGVVENKTSVSFRIIEVVEGKFRIEYSYDNI
;
A
#
# COMPACT_ATOMS: atom_id res chain seq x y z
N MET A 1 -27.24 6.82 -52.44
CA MET A 1 -27.21 6.84 -50.98
C MET A 1 -26.53 5.57 -50.45
N LYS A 2 -25.20 5.44 -50.61
CA LYS A 2 -24.42 4.27 -50.08
C LYS A 2 -22.98 4.63 -49.64
N ARG A 3 -22.70 5.90 -49.36
CA ARG A 3 -21.33 6.33 -49.01
C ARG A 3 -21.16 6.94 -47.60
N THR A 4 -22.22 6.97 -46.77
CA THR A 4 -22.20 7.63 -45.47
C THR A 4 -22.10 6.64 -44.27
N LEU A 5 -22.07 5.33 -44.53
CA LEU A 5 -22.08 4.29 -43.48
C LEU A 5 -20.70 3.76 -43.08
N ILE A 6 -19.64 4.16 -43.79
CA ILE A 6 -18.28 3.65 -43.54
C ILE A 6 -17.48 4.52 -42.56
N LEU A 7 -17.91 5.77 -42.37
CA LEU A 7 -17.18 6.71 -41.48
C LEU A 7 -17.51 6.59 -39.98
N VAL A 8 -18.60 5.92 -39.60
CA VAL A 8 -18.99 5.73 -38.20
C VAL A 8 -18.33 4.51 -37.58
N ALA A 9 -17.92 3.54 -38.40
CA ALA A 9 -17.28 2.30 -37.89
C ALA A 9 -15.81 2.47 -37.53
N LEU A 10 -15.13 3.52 -37.98
CA LEU A 10 -13.71 3.76 -37.67
C LEU A 10 -13.48 4.57 -36.38
N PHE A 11 -14.52 5.19 -35.84
CA PHE A 11 -14.40 5.97 -34.59
C PHE A 11 -14.57 5.15 -33.31
N LEU A 12 -14.97 3.88 -33.41
CA LEU A 12 -15.19 2.98 -32.26
C LEU A 12 -13.98 2.08 -31.93
N LEU A 13 -12.90 2.15 -32.69
CA LEU A 13 -11.70 1.32 -32.49
C LEU A 13 -10.54 2.04 -31.82
N SER A 14 -10.72 3.28 -31.38
CA SER A 14 -9.71 4.02 -30.63
C SER A 14 -10.03 4.14 -29.13
N VAL A 15 -10.87 3.26 -28.58
CA VAL A 15 -10.80 3.01 -27.16
C VAL A 15 -9.52 2.20 -26.95
N GLY A 16 -8.40 2.91 -26.95
CA GLY A 16 -7.12 2.36 -26.59
C GLY A 16 -7.33 1.60 -25.27
N LEU A 17 -7.10 0.33 -25.30
CA LEU A 17 -6.74 -0.45 -24.13
C LEU A 17 -5.49 0.21 -23.51
N TYR A 18 -5.70 1.32 -22.80
CA TYR A 18 -4.79 1.68 -21.77
C TYR A 18 -4.89 0.51 -20.78
N ALA A 19 -3.97 -0.43 -20.90
CA ALA A 19 -3.63 -1.30 -19.81
C ALA A 19 -3.27 -0.34 -18.68
N GLN A 20 -4.25 0.00 -17.83
CA GLN A 20 -3.99 0.72 -16.61
C GLN A 20 -3.02 -0.18 -15.87
N ASN A 21 -1.76 0.24 -15.83
CA ASN A 21 -0.79 -0.39 -14.94
C ASN A 21 -1.44 -0.34 -13.57
N ALA A 22 -1.86 -1.49 -13.07
CA ALA A 22 -2.49 -1.54 -11.77
C ALA A 22 -1.48 -1.03 -10.76
N SER A 23 -1.78 0.10 -10.16
CA SER A 23 -1.01 0.65 -9.07
C SER A 23 -1.53 0.10 -7.75
N VAL A 24 -0.64 -0.09 -6.78
CA VAL A 24 -1.05 -0.44 -5.41
C VAL A 24 -1.97 0.65 -4.87
N LYS A 25 -2.99 0.26 -4.10
CA LYS A 25 -3.90 1.20 -3.43
C LYS A 25 -3.58 1.32 -1.96
N PHE A 26 -3.63 2.55 -1.48
CA PHE A 26 -3.59 2.91 -0.08
C PHE A 26 -4.86 3.67 0.26
N GLN A 27 -5.72 3.13 1.13
CA GLN A 27 -7.04 3.73 1.47
C GLN A 27 -7.83 4.15 0.20
N ASP A 28 -7.99 3.24 -0.75
CA ASP A 28 -8.63 3.46 -2.06
C ASP A 28 -7.94 4.45 -3.01
N MET A 29 -6.88 5.14 -2.57
CA MET A 29 -6.07 5.98 -3.43
C MET A 29 -5.04 5.15 -4.21
N SER A 30 -4.96 5.33 -5.53
CA SER A 30 -3.87 4.77 -6.33
C SER A 30 -2.55 5.44 -5.98
N VAL A 31 -1.56 4.62 -5.61
CA VAL A 31 -0.19 5.06 -5.24
C VAL A 31 0.63 5.20 -6.52
N GLU A 32 0.44 6.30 -7.24
CA GLU A 32 1.05 6.55 -8.55
C GLU A 32 1.11 8.05 -8.86
N GLY A 33 1.79 8.39 -9.95
CA GLY A 33 1.97 9.76 -10.40
C GLY A 33 3.26 10.38 -9.87
N SER A 34 3.35 11.71 -9.90
CA SER A 34 4.48 12.43 -9.34
C SER A 34 4.40 12.50 -7.80
N LYS A 35 5.54 12.74 -7.16
CA LYS A 35 5.62 12.98 -5.71
C LYS A 35 4.65 14.08 -5.27
N GLN A 36 4.56 15.18 -6.04
CA GLN A 36 3.70 16.30 -5.72
C GLN A 36 2.22 15.93 -5.79
N GLU A 37 1.79 15.21 -6.83
CA GLU A 37 0.41 14.72 -6.95
C GLU A 37 0.05 13.78 -5.80
N MET A 38 0.96 12.88 -5.40
CA MET A 38 0.74 11.98 -4.27
C MET A 38 0.62 12.74 -2.95
N MET A 39 1.45 13.77 -2.73
CA MET A 39 1.32 14.66 -1.56
C MET A 39 -0.06 15.33 -1.53
N GLN A 40 -0.55 15.85 -2.66
CA GLN A 40 -1.87 16.46 -2.75
C GLN A 40 -3.00 15.46 -2.46
N LYS A 41 -2.91 14.23 -2.98
CA LYS A 41 -3.88 13.16 -2.68
C LYS A 41 -3.92 12.86 -1.18
N LEU A 42 -2.76 12.71 -0.54
CA LEU A 42 -2.67 12.45 0.90
C LEU A 42 -3.20 13.64 1.74
N GLN A 43 -2.90 14.88 1.34
CA GLN A 43 -3.45 16.07 2.00
C GLN A 43 -4.97 16.14 1.87
N ALA A 44 -5.53 15.82 0.70
CA ALA A 44 -6.98 15.77 0.48
C ALA A 44 -7.64 14.67 1.33
N ALA A 45 -6.91 13.61 1.69
CA ALA A 45 -7.33 12.55 2.60
C ALA A 45 -7.15 12.91 4.09
N GLY A 46 -6.70 14.14 4.41
CA GLY A 46 -6.59 14.63 5.79
C GLY A 46 -5.21 14.45 6.44
N PHE A 47 -4.18 14.07 5.66
CA PHE A 47 -2.81 14.04 6.18
C PHE A 47 -2.14 15.42 6.08
N GLU A 48 -1.37 15.79 7.09
CA GLU A 48 -0.65 17.06 7.16
C GLU A 48 0.81 16.87 6.75
N THR A 49 1.34 17.77 5.93
CA THR A 49 2.77 17.76 5.58
C THR A 49 3.61 18.19 6.78
N MET A 50 4.62 17.38 7.13
CA MET A 50 5.65 17.75 8.11
C MET A 50 6.86 18.39 7.43
N THR A 51 7.39 17.67 6.43
CA THR A 51 8.51 18.09 5.60
C THR A 51 8.25 17.62 4.17
N GLU A 52 9.10 17.97 3.23
CA GLU A 52 8.96 17.51 1.85
C GLU A 52 9.00 15.97 1.76
N GLY A 53 7.87 15.38 1.37
CA GLY A 53 7.70 13.94 1.17
C GLY A 53 7.39 13.14 2.44
N ILE A 54 7.20 13.80 3.59
CA ILE A 54 6.75 13.16 4.83
C ILE A 54 5.47 13.84 5.30
N LEU A 55 4.43 13.04 5.48
CA LEU A 55 3.14 13.49 6.00
C LEU A 55 2.84 12.76 7.31
N LYS A 56 1.93 13.33 8.10
CA LYS A 56 1.44 12.76 9.36
C LYS A 56 -0.08 12.79 9.39
N GLY A 57 -0.67 11.89 10.14
CA GLY A 57 -2.12 11.83 10.29
C GLY A 57 -2.58 10.62 11.08
N TYR A 58 -3.83 10.22 10.87
CA TYR A 58 -4.42 9.09 11.56
C TYR A 58 -4.97 8.06 10.57
N ILE A 59 -4.73 6.78 10.86
CA ILE A 59 -5.34 5.63 10.20
C ILE A 59 -5.94 4.76 11.30
N ASP A 60 -7.25 4.52 11.27
CA ASP A 60 -7.97 3.72 12.29
C ASP A 60 -7.60 4.14 13.72
N SER A 61 -7.63 5.46 13.98
CA SER A 61 -7.26 6.08 15.27
C SER A 61 -5.79 5.91 15.69
N ARG A 62 -4.91 5.43 14.80
CA ARG A 62 -3.47 5.33 15.02
C ARG A 62 -2.74 6.49 14.36
N TYR A 63 -1.90 7.13 15.12
CA TYR A 63 -1.03 8.20 14.61
C TYR A 63 0.08 7.60 13.76
N VAL A 64 0.21 8.08 12.53
CA VAL A 64 1.17 7.54 11.56
C VAL A 64 1.98 8.63 10.90
N TYR A 65 3.17 8.26 10.45
CA TYR A 65 3.93 9.00 9.44
C TYR A 65 3.89 8.26 8.12
N ILE A 66 3.77 9.00 7.03
CA ILE A 66 3.78 8.49 5.66
C ILE A 66 4.94 9.10 4.90
N SER A 67 5.80 8.25 4.38
CA SER A 67 6.91 8.64 3.51
C SER A 67 6.64 8.18 2.09
N ILE A 68 6.80 9.07 1.11
CA ILE A 68 6.60 8.79 -0.31
C ILE A 68 7.92 8.32 -0.92
N LYS A 69 7.94 7.09 -1.44
CA LYS A 69 9.08 6.54 -2.20
C LYS A 69 8.95 6.93 -3.67
N THR A 70 10.04 7.44 -4.25
CA THR A 70 10.09 7.82 -5.67
C THR A 70 11.32 7.22 -6.37
N ASP A 71 11.27 7.17 -7.69
CA ASP A 71 12.45 6.95 -8.51
C ASP A 71 13.23 8.27 -8.77
N ALA A 72 14.28 8.17 -9.58
CA ALA A 72 15.12 9.31 -9.95
C ALA A 72 14.37 10.41 -10.73
N ASN A 73 13.21 10.09 -11.31
CA ASN A 73 12.36 11.02 -12.06
C ASN A 73 11.22 11.59 -11.20
N ASN A 74 11.29 11.43 -9.86
CA ASN A 74 10.23 11.79 -8.92
C ASN A 74 8.87 11.10 -9.18
N GLN A 75 8.88 9.94 -9.86
CA GLN A 75 7.67 9.13 -10.01
C GLN A 75 7.50 8.22 -8.80
N VAL A 76 6.29 8.17 -8.27
CA VAL A 76 5.96 7.40 -7.07
C VAL A 76 6.10 5.90 -7.32
N LYS A 77 6.89 5.24 -6.48
CA LYS A 77 7.09 3.79 -6.46
C LYS A 77 6.40 3.11 -5.27
N GLY A 78 6.01 3.89 -4.28
CA GLY A 78 5.34 3.34 -3.12
C GLY A 78 5.21 4.33 -1.98
N LEU A 79 4.62 3.83 -0.88
CA LEU A 79 4.54 4.53 0.39
C LEU A 79 5.13 3.66 1.50
N VAL A 80 5.76 4.28 2.47
CA VAL A 80 6.04 3.68 3.78
C VAL A 80 5.16 4.36 4.81
N VAL A 81 4.49 3.59 5.63
CA VAL A 81 3.61 4.07 6.70
C VAL A 81 4.11 3.52 8.03
N ASP A 82 4.54 4.39 8.91
CA ASP A 82 5.03 4.05 10.25
C ASP A 82 3.97 4.34 11.30
N GLU A 83 3.48 3.32 12.01
CA GLU A 83 2.68 3.55 13.24
C GLU A 83 3.60 4.14 14.31
N MET A 84 3.23 5.31 14.83
CA MET A 84 4.09 6.02 15.78
C MET A 84 3.96 5.55 17.23
N SER A 85 2.95 4.73 17.53
CA SER A 85 2.78 4.13 18.85
C SER A 85 3.90 3.13 19.13
N THR A 86 4.54 3.29 20.27
CA THR A 86 5.54 2.34 20.75
C THR A 86 4.86 1.20 21.48
N LEU A 87 5.12 -0.02 21.05
CA LEU A 87 4.51 -1.26 21.55
C LEU A 87 5.54 -2.07 22.33
N ASP A 88 5.11 -2.80 23.35
CA ASP A 88 5.92 -3.87 23.92
C ASP A 88 5.89 -5.13 23.04
N VAL A 89 6.63 -6.17 23.44
CA VAL A 89 6.72 -7.44 22.68
C VAL A 89 5.35 -8.09 22.49
N ALA A 90 4.50 -8.11 23.52
CA ALA A 90 3.20 -8.78 23.47
C ALA A 90 2.22 -7.99 22.58
N GLU A 91 2.20 -6.67 22.73
CA GLU A 91 1.40 -5.75 21.93
C GLU A 91 1.80 -5.79 20.45
N ALA A 92 3.11 -5.81 20.16
CA ALA A 92 3.62 -5.89 18.79
C ALA A 92 3.20 -7.21 18.11
N LYS A 93 3.28 -8.34 18.80
CA LYS A 93 2.79 -9.63 18.31
C LYS A 93 1.27 -9.61 18.07
N ALA A 94 0.51 -9.10 19.03
CA ALA A 94 -0.95 -9.01 18.92
C ALA A 94 -1.35 -8.14 17.72
N ARG A 95 -0.70 -7.00 17.56
CA ARG A 95 -0.94 -6.08 16.42
C ARG A 95 -0.60 -6.73 15.08
N PHE A 96 0.57 -7.35 14.99
CA PHE A 96 1.00 -8.07 13.78
C PHE A 96 0.01 -9.17 13.41
N ASN A 97 -0.39 -10.00 14.37
CA ASN A 97 -1.35 -11.09 14.14
C ASN A 97 -2.74 -10.57 13.73
N SER A 98 -3.19 -9.46 14.32
CA SER A 98 -4.44 -8.80 13.93
C SER A 98 -4.40 -8.35 12.47
N LEU A 99 -3.27 -7.80 12.03
CA LEU A 99 -3.08 -7.40 10.63
C LEU A 99 -3.05 -8.61 9.69
N VAL A 100 -2.33 -9.69 10.05
CA VAL A 100 -2.35 -10.93 9.27
C VAL A 100 -3.79 -11.45 9.10
N ALA A 101 -4.57 -11.46 10.18
CA ALA A 101 -5.97 -11.89 10.13
C ALA A 101 -6.82 -10.96 9.25
N GLN A 102 -6.66 -9.65 9.38
CA GLN A 102 -7.37 -8.65 8.59
C GLN A 102 -7.08 -8.79 7.10
N PHE A 103 -5.82 -8.85 6.69
CA PHE A 103 -5.43 -9.00 5.30
C PHE A 103 -5.83 -10.36 4.71
N ASN A 104 -5.79 -11.43 5.51
CA ASN A 104 -6.26 -12.74 5.06
C ASN A 104 -7.78 -12.79 4.85
N ALA A 105 -8.55 -12.00 5.60
CA ALA A 105 -10.01 -11.90 5.46
C ALA A 105 -10.44 -10.95 4.34
N ASP A 106 -9.58 -10.04 3.90
CA ASP A 106 -9.89 -9.08 2.85
C ASP A 106 -9.75 -9.73 1.46
N ALA A 107 -10.88 -9.82 0.74
CA ALA A 107 -10.96 -10.42 -0.58
C ALA A 107 -10.09 -9.72 -1.65
N ASN A 108 -9.66 -8.48 -1.39
CA ASN A 108 -8.80 -7.69 -2.30
C ASN A 108 -7.33 -8.11 -2.25
N TYR A 109 -6.93 -8.95 -1.30
CA TYR A 109 -5.54 -9.35 -1.11
C TYR A 109 -5.35 -10.85 -1.24
N VAL A 110 -4.14 -11.25 -1.63
CA VAL A 110 -3.68 -12.64 -1.64
C VAL A 110 -2.32 -12.69 -0.97
N ALA A 111 -2.16 -13.62 -0.03
CA ALA A 111 -0.87 -13.80 0.65
C ALA A 111 0.24 -14.10 -0.37
N ASN A 112 1.36 -13.38 -0.25
CA ASN A 112 2.54 -13.58 -1.07
C ASN A 112 3.58 -14.35 -0.24
N GLY A 113 3.40 -15.66 -0.16
CA GLY A 113 4.17 -16.56 0.70
C GLY A 113 3.44 -16.96 1.98
N ALA A 114 4.14 -17.61 2.89
CA ALA A 114 3.59 -18.07 4.17
C ALA A 114 3.64 -16.95 5.21
N ASN A 115 2.53 -16.24 5.37
CA ASN A 115 2.38 -15.23 6.42
C ASN A 115 2.06 -15.92 7.75
N LYS A 116 3.08 -16.16 8.57
CA LYS A 116 2.94 -16.87 9.86
C LYS A 116 2.46 -15.92 10.93
N THR A 117 1.56 -16.41 11.79
CA THR A 117 1.21 -15.75 13.04
C THR A 117 2.31 -15.99 14.10
N LEU A 118 2.45 -15.03 15.01
CA LEU A 118 3.41 -15.09 16.11
C LEU A 118 2.72 -15.61 17.38
N ASN A 119 3.26 -16.66 17.97
CA ASN A 119 2.81 -17.15 19.28
C ASN A 119 3.63 -16.53 20.44
N SER A 120 3.30 -16.87 21.68
CA SER A 120 4.00 -16.39 22.87
C SER A 120 5.51 -16.66 22.83
N ASN A 121 5.91 -17.81 22.28
CA ASN A 121 7.30 -18.24 22.21
C ASN A 121 8.06 -17.75 20.99
N SER A 122 7.37 -17.12 20.02
CA SER A 122 8.02 -16.53 18.84
C SER A 122 8.93 -15.38 19.30
N ALA A 123 10.19 -15.41 18.89
CA ALA A 123 11.03 -14.23 19.04
C ALA A 123 10.49 -13.11 18.12
N VAL A 124 10.34 -11.91 18.65
CA VAL A 124 10.12 -10.73 17.83
C VAL A 124 11.48 -10.30 17.32
N LYS A 125 11.71 -10.53 16.02
CA LYS A 125 12.90 -10.08 15.31
C LYS A 125 12.48 -9.03 14.31
N THR A 126 13.38 -8.14 13.97
CA THR A 126 13.15 -7.05 12.98
C THR A 126 12.88 -7.54 11.56
N ASP A 127 12.99 -8.84 11.29
CA ASP A 127 12.70 -9.47 10.00
C ASP A 127 11.33 -10.14 9.90
N VAL A 128 10.53 -10.10 10.98
CA VAL A 128 9.16 -10.62 10.94
C VAL A 128 8.31 -9.77 10.03
N LYS A 129 7.93 -10.33 8.89
CA LYS A 129 7.21 -9.66 7.81
C LYS A 129 6.05 -10.51 7.31
N ALA A 130 4.93 -9.87 6.99
CA ALA A 130 3.86 -10.44 6.18
C ALA A 130 3.78 -9.67 4.85
N SER A 131 3.46 -10.36 3.78
CA SER A 131 3.41 -9.79 2.44
C SER A 131 2.22 -10.28 1.66
N TYR A 132 1.62 -9.38 0.88
CA TYR A 132 0.41 -9.63 0.11
C TYR A 132 0.53 -8.99 -1.27
N LYS A 133 -0.17 -9.57 -2.22
CA LYS A 133 -0.45 -8.97 -3.53
C LYS A 133 -1.88 -8.46 -3.55
N GLN A 134 -2.09 -7.33 -4.19
CA GLN A 134 -3.41 -6.76 -4.36
C GLN A 134 -4.08 -7.32 -5.62
N LYS A 135 -5.39 -7.50 -5.58
CA LYS A 135 -6.21 -7.80 -6.75
C LYS A 135 -6.71 -6.49 -7.37
N ASN A 136 -6.86 -6.49 -8.68
CA ASN A 136 -7.55 -5.42 -9.39
C ASN A 136 -9.09 -5.54 -9.25
N ALA A 137 -9.81 -4.60 -9.84
CA ALA A 137 -11.29 -4.58 -9.81
C ALA A 137 -11.94 -5.83 -10.43
N GLN A 138 -11.22 -6.57 -11.27
CA GLN A 138 -11.67 -7.83 -11.89
C GLN A 138 -11.30 -9.06 -11.05
N GLY A 139 -10.72 -8.87 -9.87
CA GLY A 139 -10.29 -9.95 -8.98
C GLY A 139 -8.98 -10.64 -9.40
N VAL A 140 -8.28 -10.11 -10.40
CA VAL A 140 -7.01 -10.65 -10.88
C VAL A 140 -5.86 -10.15 -10.00
N VAL A 141 -4.96 -11.06 -9.62
CA VAL A 141 -3.79 -10.74 -8.80
C VAL A 141 -2.79 -9.91 -9.61
N GLU A 142 -2.47 -8.73 -9.10
CA GLU A 142 -1.52 -7.82 -9.71
C GLU A 142 -0.09 -8.13 -9.26
N ASN A 143 0.70 -8.71 -10.16
CA ASN A 143 2.08 -9.10 -9.86
C ASN A 143 3.04 -7.92 -9.64
N LYS A 144 2.65 -6.75 -10.11
CA LYS A 144 3.43 -5.51 -9.99
C LYS A 144 3.13 -4.71 -8.72
N THR A 145 2.26 -5.20 -7.84
CA THR A 145 1.92 -4.54 -6.58
C THR A 145 2.30 -5.41 -5.40
N SER A 146 2.70 -4.79 -4.32
CA SER A 146 2.97 -5.46 -3.05
C SER A 146 2.52 -4.60 -1.88
N VAL A 147 1.80 -5.19 -0.94
CA VAL A 147 1.56 -4.60 0.37
C VAL A 147 2.23 -5.51 1.39
N SER A 148 3.00 -4.93 2.26
CA SER A 148 3.65 -5.69 3.33
C SER A 148 3.66 -4.90 4.63
N PHE A 149 3.74 -5.59 5.74
CA PHE A 149 3.98 -4.98 7.04
C PHE A 149 4.97 -5.80 7.84
N ARG A 150 5.73 -5.12 8.69
CA ARG A 150 6.75 -5.72 9.53
C ARG A 150 6.78 -5.09 10.91
N ILE A 151 7.35 -5.82 11.85
CA ILE A 151 7.71 -5.29 13.16
C ILE A 151 9.11 -4.69 13.06
N ILE A 152 9.27 -3.45 13.50
CA ILE A 152 10.59 -2.81 13.65
C ILE A 152 10.85 -2.53 15.13
N GLU A 153 12.06 -2.81 15.59
CA GLU A 153 12.52 -2.40 16.92
C GLU A 153 13.08 -0.98 16.82
N VAL A 154 12.54 -0.07 17.62
CA VAL A 154 12.93 1.35 17.60
C VAL A 154 13.91 1.69 18.72
N VAL A 155 13.76 1.05 19.87
CA VAL A 155 14.72 1.00 20.97
C VAL A 155 14.58 -0.37 21.62
N GLU A 156 15.53 -0.78 22.43
CA GLU A 156 15.54 -2.09 23.08
C GLU A 156 14.18 -2.42 23.75
N GLY A 157 13.57 -3.52 23.31
CA GLY A 157 12.28 -3.99 23.81
C GLY A 157 11.06 -3.15 23.43
N LYS A 158 11.21 -2.17 22.53
CA LYS A 158 10.11 -1.34 22.03
C LYS A 158 10.00 -1.41 20.53
N PHE A 159 8.80 -1.61 20.04
CA PHE A 159 8.51 -1.96 18.66
C PHE A 159 7.47 -1.02 18.04
N ARG A 160 7.44 -1.00 16.72
CA ARG A 160 6.40 -0.37 15.89
C ARG A 160 6.02 -1.29 14.75
N ILE A 161 4.90 -0.99 14.11
CA ILE A 161 4.53 -1.59 12.83
C ILE A 161 4.85 -0.60 11.72
N GLU A 162 5.55 -1.08 10.71
CA GLU A 162 5.80 -0.38 9.45
C GLU A 162 5.09 -1.12 8.32
N TYR A 163 4.38 -0.37 7.50
CA TYR A 163 3.76 -0.88 6.26
C TYR A 163 4.53 -0.37 5.04
N SER A 164 4.49 -1.15 3.98
CA SER A 164 5.02 -0.75 2.68
C SER A 164 3.98 -1.07 1.61
N TYR A 165 3.66 -0.07 0.80
CA TYR A 165 2.80 -0.19 -0.37
C TYR A 165 3.67 0.08 -1.58
N ASP A 166 3.96 -0.94 -2.38
CA ASP A 166 4.96 -0.88 -3.44
C ASP A 166 4.38 -1.19 -4.81
N ASN A 167 4.72 -0.36 -5.80
CA ASN A 167 4.68 -0.70 -7.21
C ASN A 167 6.05 -1.28 -7.59
N ILE A 168 6.09 -2.54 -8.05
CA ILE A 168 7.30 -3.32 -8.32
C ILE A 168 7.67 -3.20 -9.81
#